data_3fce6f8cbe357199a297b38dd34f78aa
#
_entry.id   3fce6f8cbe357199a297b38dd34f78aa
#
_cell.length_a   1.000
_cell.length_b   1.000
_cell.length_c   1.000
_cell.angle_alpha   90.00
_cell.angle_beta   90.00
_cell.angle_gamma   90.00
#
_symmetry.space_group_name_H-M   'P 1'
#
loop_
_entity.id
_entity.type
_entity.pdbx_description
1 polymer ?
#
loop_
_entity_poly.entity_id
_entity_poly.type
_entity_poly.pdbx_seq_one_letter_code
_entity_poly.pdbx_strand_id
1 'polypeptide(L)'
;MTQVMNKPKKPKIISGIYRITCLANNKHYIGSSDNVMRRLKTHERELEQGSHNNRKLQHDYDEYGSGFFEFRVVFVDIPKEKLTAYEKVAIYLYDSIVMYKGYNDIWPTTNHKMFKEAYQDLLEKGLIPNREN
;
A
#
# COMPACT_ATOMS: atom_id res chain seq x y z
N MET A 1 37.41 -13.99 -23.61
CA MET A 1 36.91 -13.62 -22.28
C MET A 1 35.49 -14.03 -22.14
N THR A 2 35.23 -14.83 -21.18
CA THR A 2 33.88 -15.31 -20.94
C THR A 2 33.13 -14.30 -20.11
N GLN A 3 32.09 -13.77 -20.65
CA GLN A 3 31.22 -12.94 -19.88
C GLN A 3 30.44 -13.80 -18.90
N VAL A 4 30.59 -13.48 -17.63
CA VAL A 4 29.85 -14.20 -16.63
C VAL A 4 28.36 -13.88 -16.81
N MET A 5 27.59 -14.89 -17.14
CA MET A 5 26.14 -14.74 -17.17
C MET A 5 25.67 -14.50 -15.75
N ASN A 6 25.25 -13.29 -15.48
CA ASN A 6 24.67 -12.99 -14.18
C ASN A 6 23.38 -13.78 -14.05
N LYS A 7 23.34 -14.66 -13.07
CA LYS A 7 22.09 -15.31 -12.70
C LYS A 7 21.10 -14.21 -12.28
N PRO A 8 19.84 -14.30 -12.69
CA PRO A 8 18.85 -13.36 -12.20
C PRO A 8 18.89 -13.35 -10.67
N LYS A 9 19.11 -12.18 -10.11
CA LYS A 9 19.07 -12.07 -8.66
C LYS A 9 17.64 -12.32 -8.22
N LYS A 10 17.47 -13.08 -7.14
CA LYS A 10 16.16 -13.21 -6.52
C LYS A 10 15.64 -11.82 -6.19
N PRO A 11 14.35 -11.54 -6.43
CA PRO A 11 13.78 -10.25 -6.06
C PRO A 11 14.04 -9.99 -4.58
N LYS A 12 14.46 -8.79 -4.27
CA LYS A 12 14.61 -8.38 -2.87
C LYS A 12 13.25 -8.40 -2.20
N ILE A 13 13.16 -9.04 -1.04
CA ILE A 13 11.93 -9.03 -0.25
C ILE A 13 11.89 -7.73 0.52
N ILE A 14 10.85 -6.94 0.27
CA ILE A 14 10.67 -5.64 0.88
C ILE A 14 9.42 -5.67 1.75
N SER A 15 9.61 -5.38 3.03
CA SER A 15 8.51 -5.20 3.97
C SER A 15 8.08 -3.74 3.94
N GLY A 16 6.78 -3.49 3.79
CA GLY A 16 6.34 -2.10 3.70
C GLY A 16 4.85 -1.93 3.52
N ILE A 17 4.50 -0.72 3.14
CA ILE A 17 3.14 -0.26 2.92
C ILE A 17 2.96 0.02 1.43
N TYR A 18 1.83 -0.39 0.87
CA TYR A 18 1.51 -0.16 -0.53
C TYR A 18 0.16 0.50 -0.70
N ARG A 19 -0.08 1.03 -1.88
CA ARG A 19 -1.38 1.56 -2.26
C ARG A 19 -1.77 1.11 -3.65
N ILE A 20 -3.05 0.96 -3.85
CA ILE A 20 -3.67 0.76 -5.16
C ILE A 20 -4.59 1.95 -5.36
N THR A 21 -4.37 2.71 -6.41
CA THR A 21 -5.11 3.95 -6.67
C THR A 21 -5.90 3.83 -7.96
N CYS A 22 -7.17 4.17 -7.90
CA CYS A 22 -7.99 4.35 -9.09
C CYS A 22 -7.82 5.81 -9.55
N LEU A 23 -7.19 6.00 -10.69
CA LEU A 23 -6.91 7.35 -11.22
C LEU A 23 -8.18 8.05 -11.71
N ALA A 24 -9.24 7.31 -11.98
CA ALA A 24 -10.50 7.88 -12.44
C ALA A 24 -11.24 8.66 -11.34
N ASN A 25 -11.10 8.24 -10.08
CA ASN A 25 -11.83 8.85 -8.97
C ASN A 25 -10.93 9.19 -7.78
N ASN A 26 -9.64 8.92 -7.89
CA ASN A 26 -8.62 9.17 -6.88
C ASN A 26 -8.89 8.45 -5.54
N LYS A 27 -9.53 7.30 -5.58
CA LYS A 27 -9.71 6.47 -4.39
C LYS A 27 -8.52 5.54 -4.20
N HIS A 28 -8.18 5.27 -2.95
CA HIS A 28 -7.03 4.47 -2.59
C HIS A 28 -7.40 3.27 -1.76
N TYR A 29 -6.68 2.18 -1.99
CA TYR A 29 -6.64 1.01 -1.12
C TYR A 29 -5.23 0.91 -0.55
N ILE A 30 -5.10 0.91 0.77
CA ILE A 30 -3.82 0.83 1.46
C ILE A 30 -3.69 -0.54 2.11
N GLY A 31 -2.51 -1.11 2.02
CA GLY A 31 -2.22 -2.37 2.69
C GLY A 31 -0.77 -2.45 3.12
N SER A 32 -0.45 -3.50 3.85
CA SER A 32 0.89 -3.78 4.31
C SER A 32 1.25 -5.22 4.05
N SER A 33 2.54 -5.48 3.89
CA SER A 33 3.02 -6.84 3.70
C SER A 33 4.50 -6.93 4.05
N ASP A 34 4.91 -8.07 4.54
CA ASP A 34 6.34 -8.38 4.68
C ASP A 34 6.99 -8.68 3.33
N ASN A 35 6.19 -8.76 2.26
CA ASN A 35 6.67 -8.89 0.89
C ASN A 35 5.72 -8.12 -0.04
N VAL A 36 5.93 -6.80 -0.14
CA VAL A 36 5.01 -5.91 -0.85
C VAL A 36 4.90 -6.21 -2.33
N MET A 37 6.01 -6.56 -2.98
CA MET A 37 5.98 -6.82 -4.42
C MET A 37 5.13 -8.05 -4.76
N ARG A 38 5.28 -9.10 -3.97
CA ARG A 38 4.45 -10.30 -4.12
C ARG A 38 2.98 -10.00 -3.86
N ARG A 39 2.71 -9.22 -2.81
CA ARG A 39 1.34 -8.88 -2.42
C ARG A 39 0.66 -8.04 -3.50
N LEU A 40 1.35 -7.07 -4.08
CA LEU A 40 0.81 -6.25 -5.16
C LEU A 40 0.48 -7.10 -6.39
N LYS A 41 1.35 -8.05 -6.75
CA LYS A 41 1.07 -8.96 -7.86
C LYS A 41 -0.16 -9.82 -7.59
N THR A 42 -0.35 -10.25 -6.34
CA THR A 42 -1.52 -11.02 -5.95
C THR A 42 -2.79 -10.17 -6.11
N HIS A 43 -2.77 -8.92 -5.66
CA HIS A 43 -3.91 -8.01 -5.84
C HIS A 43 -4.24 -7.83 -7.32
N GLU A 44 -3.24 -7.57 -8.13
CA GLU A 44 -3.45 -7.37 -9.56
C GLU A 44 -4.08 -8.60 -10.21
N ARG A 45 -3.55 -9.79 -9.90
CA ARG A 45 -4.11 -11.04 -10.41
C ARG A 45 -5.56 -11.24 -9.99
N GLU A 46 -5.86 -11.02 -8.71
CA GLU A 46 -7.23 -11.15 -8.22
C GLU A 46 -8.18 -10.18 -8.88
N LEU A 47 -7.74 -8.94 -9.10
CA LEU A 47 -8.54 -7.95 -9.80
C LEU A 47 -8.81 -8.35 -11.26
N GLU A 48 -7.80 -8.85 -11.96
CA GLU A 48 -7.96 -9.33 -13.33
C GLU A 48 -8.90 -10.53 -13.43
N GLN A 49 -8.90 -11.39 -12.40
CA GLN A 49 -9.75 -12.57 -12.35
C GLN A 49 -11.17 -12.25 -11.85
N GLY A 50 -11.42 -11.04 -11.38
CA GLY A 50 -12.72 -10.67 -10.81
C GLY A 50 -12.98 -11.25 -9.43
N SER A 51 -11.93 -11.66 -8.71
CA SER A 51 -12.03 -12.38 -7.44
C SER A 51 -11.50 -11.61 -6.24
N HIS A 52 -11.28 -10.31 -6.37
CA HIS A 52 -10.73 -9.54 -5.26
C HIS A 52 -11.72 -9.42 -4.10
N ASN A 53 -11.24 -9.61 -2.88
CA ASN A 53 -12.07 -9.57 -1.68
C ASN A 53 -12.68 -8.20 -1.41
N ASN A 54 -11.99 -7.13 -1.76
CA ASN A 54 -12.55 -5.79 -1.63
C ASN A 54 -13.47 -5.54 -2.82
N ARG A 55 -14.78 -5.62 -2.57
CA ARG A 55 -15.76 -5.57 -3.64
C ARG A 55 -15.86 -4.20 -4.32
N LYS A 56 -15.63 -3.13 -3.57
CA LYS A 56 -15.64 -1.78 -4.14
C LYS A 56 -14.46 -1.55 -5.06
N LEU A 57 -13.28 -2.01 -4.66
CA LEU A 57 -12.10 -1.95 -5.50
C LEU A 57 -12.31 -2.77 -6.78
N GLN A 58 -12.84 -4.00 -6.64
CA GLN A 58 -13.13 -4.86 -7.79
C GLN A 58 -14.13 -4.21 -8.73
N HIS A 59 -15.20 -3.63 -8.17
CA HIS A 59 -16.23 -2.95 -8.98
C HIS A 59 -15.62 -1.85 -9.83
N ASP A 60 -14.79 -1.00 -9.23
CA ASP A 60 -14.19 0.11 -9.94
C ASP A 60 -13.15 -0.37 -10.96
N TYR A 61 -12.43 -1.45 -10.64
CA TYR A 61 -11.51 -2.06 -11.60
C TYR A 61 -12.25 -2.54 -12.84
N ASP A 62 -13.40 -3.20 -12.65
CA ASP A 62 -14.22 -3.68 -13.74
C ASP A 62 -14.84 -2.53 -14.54
N GLU A 63 -15.25 -1.46 -13.84
CA GLU A 63 -15.89 -0.29 -14.47
C GLU A 63 -14.91 0.54 -15.29
N TYR A 64 -13.75 0.87 -14.74
CA TYR A 64 -12.82 1.79 -15.37
C TYR A 64 -11.72 1.12 -16.18
N GLY A 65 -11.42 -0.14 -15.89
CA GLY A 65 -10.39 -0.89 -16.59
C GLY A 65 -9.00 -0.76 -15.96
N SER A 66 -8.15 -1.72 -16.27
CA SER A 66 -6.82 -1.84 -15.67
C SER A 66 -5.93 -0.62 -15.90
N GLY A 67 -6.09 0.07 -17.02
CA GLY A 67 -5.28 1.24 -17.35
C GLY A 67 -5.45 2.41 -16.40
N PHE A 68 -6.52 2.43 -15.61
CA PHE A 68 -6.77 3.48 -14.63
C PHE A 68 -6.24 3.16 -13.24
N PHE A 69 -5.56 2.03 -13.06
CA PHE A 69 -5.13 1.61 -11.73
C PHE A 69 -3.62 1.66 -11.61
N GLU A 70 -3.16 2.27 -10.52
CA GLU A 70 -1.75 2.43 -10.20
C GLU A 70 -1.43 1.65 -8.93
N PHE A 71 -0.38 0.82 -8.99
CA PHE A 71 0.08 0.00 -7.88
C PHE A 71 1.44 0.54 -7.43
N ARG A 72 1.52 1.05 -6.21
CA ARG A 72 2.74 1.69 -5.71
C ARG A 72 3.12 1.21 -4.31
N VAL A 73 4.41 1.15 -4.06
CA VAL A 73 4.94 0.99 -2.71
C VAL A 73 5.08 2.39 -2.12
N VAL A 74 4.52 2.58 -0.93
CA VAL A 74 4.49 3.90 -0.27
C VAL A 74 5.64 4.06 0.72
N PHE A 75 5.80 3.10 1.61
CA PHE A 75 6.87 3.09 2.60
C PHE A 75 7.55 1.74 2.56
N VAL A 76 8.88 1.73 2.66
CA VAL A 76 9.70 0.52 2.57
C VAL A 76 10.47 0.28 3.86
N ASP A 77 10.98 -0.94 4.00
CA ASP A 77 11.87 -1.33 5.10
C ASP A 77 11.25 -1.09 6.47
N ILE A 78 9.96 -1.40 6.59
CA ILE A 78 9.24 -1.29 7.85
C ILE A 78 9.37 -2.61 8.61
N PRO A 79 9.83 -2.60 9.88
CA PRO A 79 9.85 -3.82 10.68
C PRO A 79 8.48 -4.47 10.75
N LYS A 80 8.44 -5.78 10.66
CA LYS A 80 7.19 -6.54 10.58
C LYS A 80 6.21 -6.19 11.71
N GLU A 81 6.73 -6.06 12.92
CA GLU A 81 5.91 -5.74 14.09
C GLU A 81 5.35 -4.32 14.09
N LYS A 82 5.83 -3.47 13.19
CA LYS A 82 5.38 -2.08 13.07
C LYS A 82 4.50 -1.85 11.84
N LEU A 83 4.31 -2.86 11.00
CA LEU A 83 3.55 -2.70 9.75
C LEU A 83 2.14 -2.14 9.97
N THR A 84 1.43 -2.66 10.96
CA THR A 84 0.06 -2.22 11.24
C THR A 84 -0.01 -0.73 11.57
N ALA A 85 0.95 -0.23 12.37
CA ALA A 85 0.99 1.18 12.75
C ALA A 85 1.26 2.07 11.53
N TYR A 86 2.21 1.69 10.69
CA TYR A 86 2.54 2.46 9.48
C TYR A 86 1.42 2.40 8.45
N GLU A 87 0.74 1.26 8.34
CA GLU A 87 -0.45 1.14 7.50
C GLU A 87 -1.53 2.13 7.94
N LYS A 88 -1.78 2.22 9.24
CA LYS A 88 -2.77 3.16 9.79
C LYS A 88 -2.42 4.61 9.46
N VAL A 89 -1.15 4.98 9.54
CA VAL A 89 -0.70 6.33 9.16
C VAL A 89 -1.01 6.58 7.67
N ALA A 90 -0.70 5.62 6.81
CA ALA A 90 -0.97 5.76 5.38
C ALA A 90 -2.46 5.88 5.09
N ILE A 91 -3.29 5.07 5.73
CA ILE A 91 -4.76 5.15 5.59
C ILE A 91 -5.26 6.54 5.96
N TYR A 92 -4.76 7.07 7.06
CA TYR A 92 -5.11 8.42 7.50
C TYR A 92 -4.70 9.48 6.47
N LEU A 93 -3.48 9.39 5.96
CA LEU A 93 -2.95 10.36 5.01
C LEU A 93 -3.64 10.32 3.64
N TYR A 94 -4.03 9.14 3.20
CA TYR A 94 -4.66 8.97 1.89
C TYR A 94 -6.18 8.99 1.94
N ASP A 95 -6.78 9.19 3.12
CA ASP A 95 -8.22 9.17 3.32
C ASP A 95 -8.87 7.94 2.68
N SER A 96 -8.24 6.77 2.89
CA SER A 96 -8.64 5.55 2.17
C SER A 96 -9.76 4.75 2.83
N ILE A 97 -10.24 5.17 4.00
CA ILE A 97 -11.41 4.54 4.63
C ILE A 97 -12.65 4.88 3.82
N VAL A 98 -13.53 3.90 3.64
CA VAL A 98 -14.73 4.01 2.79
C VAL A 98 -15.58 5.23 3.12
N MET A 99 -15.83 5.49 4.39
CA MET A 99 -16.63 6.66 4.80
C MET A 99 -15.92 7.99 4.47
N TYR A 100 -14.62 7.96 4.17
CA TYR A 100 -13.83 9.12 3.81
C TYR A 100 -13.32 9.08 2.35
N LYS A 101 -13.98 8.32 1.48
CA LYS A 101 -13.70 8.25 0.03
C LYS A 101 -12.59 7.30 -0.40
N GLY A 102 -12.40 6.20 0.31
CA GLY A 102 -11.41 5.19 -0.08
C GLY A 102 -11.99 3.80 -0.19
N TYR A 103 -11.12 2.81 -0.36
CA TYR A 103 -11.53 1.42 -0.48
C TYR A 103 -11.34 0.61 0.81
N ASN A 104 -10.62 1.15 1.79
CA ASN A 104 -10.38 0.43 3.03
C ASN A 104 -11.63 0.41 3.90
N ASP A 105 -12.03 -0.78 4.36
CA ASP A 105 -13.27 -0.96 5.12
C ASP A 105 -13.09 -0.68 6.61
N ILE A 106 -11.89 -0.95 7.15
CA ILE A 106 -11.65 -0.83 8.59
C ILE A 106 -10.30 -0.17 8.86
N TRP A 107 -10.19 0.44 10.03
CA TRP A 107 -8.92 0.93 10.54
C TRP A 107 -8.11 -0.23 11.11
N PRO A 108 -6.79 -0.31 10.84
CA PRO A 108 -5.94 -1.31 11.49
C PRO A 108 -5.93 -1.12 13.00
N THR A 109 -5.93 -2.23 13.72
CA THR A 109 -5.87 -2.20 15.18
C THR A 109 -4.43 -1.98 15.62
N THR A 110 -4.16 -0.81 16.19
CA THR A 110 -2.87 -0.48 16.77
C THR A 110 -3.09 0.51 17.91
N ASN A 111 -2.19 0.56 18.88
CA ASN A 111 -2.34 1.50 19.97
C ASN A 111 -1.85 2.90 19.55
N HIS A 112 -2.29 3.90 20.29
CA HIS A 112 -2.00 5.30 19.97
C HIS A 112 -0.50 5.60 20.00
N LYS A 113 0.23 5.00 20.93
CA LYS A 113 1.68 5.19 21.05
C LYS A 113 2.39 4.75 19.78
N MET A 114 2.08 3.54 19.29
CA MET A 114 2.69 3.00 18.06
C MET A 114 2.35 3.85 16.84
N PHE A 115 1.12 4.32 16.75
CA PHE A 115 0.71 5.22 15.68
C PHE A 115 1.51 6.53 15.72
N LYS A 116 1.63 7.14 16.88
CA LYS A 116 2.39 8.39 17.04
C LYS A 116 3.86 8.20 16.68
N GLU A 117 4.46 7.10 17.11
CA GLU A 117 5.86 6.81 16.80
C GLU A 117 6.07 6.62 15.30
N ALA A 118 5.16 5.90 14.64
CA ALA A 118 5.22 5.71 13.19
C ALA A 118 5.08 7.05 12.45
N TYR A 119 4.12 7.86 12.86
CA TYR A 119 3.88 9.18 12.28
C TYR A 119 5.11 10.06 12.43
N GLN A 120 5.68 10.11 13.63
CA GLN A 120 6.86 10.92 13.92
C GLN A 120 8.07 10.45 13.12
N ASP A 121 8.28 9.14 13.01
CA ASP A 121 9.37 8.58 12.21
C ASP A 121 9.28 9.02 10.75
N LEU A 122 8.10 8.95 10.17
CA LEU A 122 7.88 9.34 8.78
C LEU A 122 8.07 10.84 8.57
N LEU A 123 7.67 11.66 9.55
CA LEU A 123 7.94 13.11 9.51
C LEU A 123 9.43 13.39 9.52
N GLU A 124 10.17 12.75 10.42
CA GLU A 124 11.63 12.95 10.55
C GLU A 124 12.39 12.54 9.29
N LYS A 125 11.90 11.50 8.61
CA LYS A 125 12.49 11.05 7.35
C LYS A 125 12.06 11.88 6.15
N GLY A 126 11.16 12.85 6.35
CA GLY A 126 10.66 13.67 5.26
C GLY A 126 9.76 12.93 4.28
N LEU A 127 9.20 11.80 4.68
CA LEU A 127 8.38 10.96 3.81
C LEU A 127 6.91 11.35 3.80
N ILE A 128 6.49 12.17 4.74
CA ILE A 128 5.12 12.70 4.80
C ILE A 128 5.17 14.19 5.10
N PRO A 129 4.15 14.95 4.67
CA PRO A 129 4.13 16.40 4.92
C PRO A 129 3.89 16.71 6.39
N ASN A 130 4.56 17.77 6.87
CA ASN A 130 4.30 18.30 8.19
C ASN A 130 3.07 19.18 8.12
N ARG A 131 1.99 18.77 8.78
CA ARG A 131 0.71 19.48 8.75
C ARG A 131 0.52 20.46 9.91
N GLU A 132 1.55 20.65 10.73
CA GLU A 132 1.47 21.53 11.92
C GLU A 132 1.84 22.98 11.61
N ASN A 133 1.35 23.50 10.51
CA ASN A 133 1.58 24.91 10.20
C ASN A 133 0.28 25.60 9.90
#